data_97204f5ae737bf5792e01bd9468d0e9b
#
_entry.id   97204f5ae737bf5792e01bd9468d0e9b
#
_cell.length_a   1.000
_cell.length_b   1.000
_cell.length_c   1.000
_cell.angle_alpha   90.00
_cell.angle_beta   90.00
_cell.angle_gamma   90.00
#
_symmetry.space_group_name_H-M   'P 1'
#
loop_
_entity.id
_entity.type
_entity.pdbx_description
1 polymer ?
#
loop_
_entity_poly.entity_id
_entity_poly.type
_entity_poly.pdbx_seq_one_letter_code
_entity_poly.pdbx_strand_id
1 'polypeptide(L)'
;MAKRKPEDIIALVEGHYNATEPLRQRMEDDHAIYRLAPYDAGEGYQSYTSNEPQTYADKVMGWLAGAEMTVRIPHTGNDRKTRQKNDLKERFLIGILHAADERLCNMMLPPIKDQLSWYMTMRGWYAGRALLAKRKDGTTYVDITPWDALHTYWGVGTDGLDWACYRVPKTKQQIEAQYGIKLDGIMNRDENGLMVYDFYDKEMNTIIVHNGNMERPIHHTVKKQIPHGAGTVPVFLGPVGANPYIVPLNQTNLEDTIADVGESLFRSNRETYLNHNMVMSTMLEMVARSKRQGLKVKSRDG
;
A
#
# COMPACT_ATOMS: atom_id res chain seq x y z
N MET A 1 -28.08 -11.06 -2.37
CA MET A 1 -27.63 -10.43 -3.66
C MET A 1 -27.24 -11.50 -4.67
N ALA A 2 -27.38 -11.23 -5.98
CA ALA A 2 -26.93 -12.17 -7.02
C ALA A 2 -25.39 -12.27 -6.98
N LYS A 3 -24.87 -13.50 -7.04
CA LYS A 3 -23.42 -13.73 -7.11
C LYS A 3 -22.83 -13.02 -8.32
N ARG A 4 -21.93 -12.08 -8.13
CA ARG A 4 -21.24 -11.39 -9.22
C ARG A 4 -20.41 -12.40 -10.03
N LYS A 5 -20.41 -12.25 -11.34
CA LYS A 5 -19.53 -13.05 -12.20
C LYS A 5 -18.08 -12.58 -12.08
N PRO A 6 -17.09 -13.44 -12.30
CA PRO A 6 -15.68 -13.03 -12.25
C PRO A 6 -15.36 -11.89 -13.21
N GLU A 7 -15.92 -11.90 -14.40
CA GLU A 7 -15.71 -10.88 -15.42
C GLU A 7 -16.20 -9.50 -14.94
N ASP A 8 -17.37 -9.46 -14.28
CA ASP A 8 -17.94 -8.23 -13.73
C ASP A 8 -17.05 -7.67 -12.59
N ILE A 9 -16.48 -8.56 -11.75
CA ILE A 9 -15.56 -8.18 -10.68
C ILE A 9 -14.26 -7.60 -11.27
N ILE A 10 -13.68 -8.27 -12.27
CA ILE A 10 -12.47 -7.78 -12.94
C ILE A 10 -12.74 -6.41 -13.58
N ALA A 11 -13.82 -6.27 -14.35
CA ALA A 11 -14.16 -5.01 -14.98
C ALA A 11 -14.35 -3.86 -13.96
N LEU A 12 -15.00 -4.16 -12.81
CA LEU A 12 -15.19 -3.19 -11.73
C LEU A 12 -13.85 -2.74 -11.11
N VAL A 13 -12.95 -3.69 -10.84
CA VAL A 13 -11.64 -3.40 -10.25
C VAL A 13 -10.74 -2.68 -11.23
N GLU A 14 -10.72 -3.07 -12.50
CA GLU A 14 -9.93 -2.39 -13.53
C GLU A 14 -10.47 -0.98 -13.82
N GLY A 15 -11.79 -0.78 -13.77
CA GLY A 15 -12.38 0.56 -13.86
C GLY A 15 -11.86 1.48 -12.74
N HIS A 16 -11.84 0.99 -11.50
CA HIS A 16 -11.29 1.74 -10.36
C HIS A 16 -9.75 1.89 -10.46
N TYR A 17 -9.06 0.89 -10.96
CA TYR A 17 -7.61 0.96 -11.23
C TYR A 17 -7.29 2.12 -12.16
N ASN A 18 -8.01 2.28 -13.26
CA ASN A 18 -7.80 3.37 -14.21
C ASN A 18 -8.17 4.73 -13.59
N ALA A 19 -9.30 4.81 -12.88
CA ALA A 19 -9.74 6.05 -12.24
C ALA A 19 -8.80 6.54 -11.11
N THR A 20 -8.00 5.66 -10.51
CA THR A 20 -7.05 6.00 -9.45
C THR A 20 -5.61 6.08 -9.93
N GLU A 21 -5.36 6.17 -11.22
CA GLU A 21 -4.01 6.27 -11.78
C GLU A 21 -3.20 7.43 -11.22
N PRO A 22 -3.71 8.67 -11.10
CA PRO A 22 -2.96 9.79 -10.52
C PRO A 22 -2.54 9.54 -9.06
N LEU A 23 -3.41 8.90 -8.26
CA LEU A 23 -3.11 8.52 -6.88
C LEU A 23 -1.98 7.48 -6.83
N ARG A 24 -2.03 6.47 -7.69
CA ARG A 24 -1.01 5.42 -7.74
C ARG A 24 0.33 5.96 -8.20
N GLN A 25 0.33 6.80 -9.23
CA GLN A 25 1.55 7.45 -9.72
C GLN A 25 2.22 8.26 -8.61
N ARG A 26 1.46 9.06 -7.86
CA ARG A 26 1.98 9.79 -6.71
C ARG A 26 2.60 8.85 -5.66
N MET A 27 1.94 7.73 -5.34
CA MET A 27 2.47 6.74 -4.39
C MET A 27 3.77 6.09 -4.87
N GLU A 28 3.92 5.89 -6.17
CA GLU A 28 5.13 5.36 -6.80
C GLU A 28 6.25 6.40 -6.81
N ASP A 29 5.94 7.64 -7.12
CA ASP A 29 6.90 8.75 -7.09
C ASP A 29 7.45 8.97 -5.67
N ASP A 30 6.60 8.98 -4.65
CA ASP A 30 6.99 9.07 -3.25
C ASP A 30 7.88 7.89 -2.82
N HIS A 31 7.56 6.68 -3.30
CA HIS A 31 8.40 5.51 -3.06
C HIS A 31 9.75 5.61 -3.79
N ALA A 32 9.80 6.19 -4.98
CA ALA A 32 11.04 6.44 -5.70
C ALA A 32 11.94 7.43 -4.94
N ILE A 33 11.36 8.48 -4.35
CA ILE A 33 12.07 9.43 -3.47
C ILE A 33 12.65 8.70 -2.24
N TYR A 34 11.85 7.87 -1.57
CA TYR A 34 12.29 7.07 -0.42
C TYR A 34 13.44 6.11 -0.78
N ARG A 35 13.35 5.43 -1.91
CA ARG A 35 14.37 4.49 -2.38
C ARG A 35 15.61 5.17 -2.93
N LEU A 36 15.68 6.49 -2.89
CA LEU A 36 16.80 7.27 -3.44
C LEU A 36 17.04 6.94 -4.92
N ALA A 37 15.94 6.92 -5.71
CA ALA A 37 16.05 6.75 -7.15
C ALA A 37 17.11 7.73 -7.70
N PRO A 38 18.11 7.25 -8.45
CA PRO A 38 19.20 8.08 -8.88
C PRO A 38 18.71 9.29 -9.68
N TYR A 39 19.13 10.50 -9.26
CA TYR A 39 18.92 11.69 -10.05
C TYR A 39 19.86 11.64 -11.27
N ASP A 40 19.31 11.84 -12.46
CA ASP A 40 20.11 11.90 -13.69
C ASP A 40 20.28 13.36 -14.13
N ALA A 41 21.51 13.87 -14.04
CA ALA A 41 21.86 15.22 -14.49
C ALA A 41 22.10 15.32 -16.00
N GLY A 42 21.98 14.19 -16.73
CA GLY A 42 22.25 14.09 -18.15
C GLY A 42 23.66 13.59 -18.49
N GLU A 43 23.84 13.19 -19.75
CA GLU A 43 25.08 12.60 -20.24
C GLU A 43 26.28 13.55 -20.06
N GLY A 44 27.35 13.06 -19.46
CA GLY A 44 28.58 13.81 -19.22
C GLY A 44 28.58 14.71 -17.99
N TYR A 45 27.48 14.76 -17.23
CA TYR A 45 27.39 15.51 -15.99
C TYR A 45 27.47 14.59 -14.76
N GLN A 46 27.95 15.18 -13.62
CA GLN A 46 27.94 14.46 -12.34
C GLN A 46 26.54 14.52 -11.71
N SER A 47 26.01 13.36 -11.35
CA SER A 47 24.71 13.24 -10.70
C SER A 47 24.89 13.09 -9.19
N TYR A 48 24.08 13.82 -8.44
CA TYR A 48 24.02 13.75 -6.97
C TYR A 48 22.61 13.36 -6.54
N THR A 49 22.51 12.42 -5.62
CA THR A 49 21.23 12.03 -4.99
C THR A 49 21.39 12.14 -3.47
N SER A 50 20.60 13.00 -2.85
CA SER A 50 20.57 13.17 -1.40
C SER A 50 19.95 11.96 -0.71
N ASN A 51 20.47 11.55 0.45
CA ASN A 51 19.90 10.51 1.30
C ASN A 51 18.93 11.07 2.38
N GLU A 52 18.71 12.37 2.41
CA GLU A 52 17.86 13.02 3.40
C GLU A 52 16.42 12.49 3.41
N PRO A 53 15.76 12.24 2.24
CA PRO A 53 14.40 11.74 2.22
C PRO A 53 14.25 10.41 2.97
N GLN A 54 15.14 9.45 2.70
CA GLN A 54 15.12 8.15 3.36
C GLN A 54 15.40 8.29 4.86
N THR A 55 16.44 9.05 5.23
CA THR A 55 16.81 9.27 6.64
C THR A 55 15.66 9.90 7.43
N TYR A 56 14.94 10.85 6.84
CA TYR A 56 13.79 11.49 7.47
C TYR A 56 12.63 10.51 7.64
N ALA A 57 12.29 9.78 6.59
CA ALA A 57 11.23 8.79 6.62
C ALA A 57 11.50 7.67 7.63
N ASP A 58 12.72 7.15 7.68
CA ASP A 58 13.11 6.10 8.62
C ASP A 58 13.00 6.57 10.09
N LYS A 59 13.33 7.82 10.37
CA LYS A 59 13.14 8.42 11.71
C LYS A 59 11.67 8.49 12.10
N VAL A 60 10.80 8.97 11.19
CA VAL A 60 9.35 9.05 11.46
C VAL A 60 8.75 7.67 11.64
N MET A 61 9.11 6.70 10.78
CA MET A 61 8.66 5.32 10.92
C MET A 61 9.14 4.70 12.24
N GLY A 62 10.39 4.96 12.65
CA GLY A 62 10.92 4.52 13.93
C GLY A 62 10.16 5.09 15.12
N TRP A 63 9.73 6.35 15.07
CA TRP A 63 8.88 6.94 16.12
C TRP A 63 7.49 6.31 16.15
N LEU A 64 6.87 6.11 15.00
CA LEU A 64 5.57 5.45 14.90
C LEU A 64 5.64 3.99 15.40
N ALA A 65 6.68 3.26 15.01
CA ALA A 65 6.92 1.89 15.47
C ALA A 65 7.19 1.82 16.98
N GLY A 66 7.91 2.79 17.55
CA GLY A 66 8.20 2.88 18.97
C GLY A 66 7.01 3.36 19.84
N ALA A 67 5.98 4.00 19.26
CA ALA A 67 4.84 4.48 20.01
C ALA A 67 4.03 3.31 20.62
N GLU A 68 3.60 3.39 21.86
CA GLU A 68 2.79 2.37 22.51
C GLU A 68 1.36 2.36 21.92
N MET A 69 0.89 1.18 21.51
CA MET A 69 -0.47 1.00 21.03
C MET A 69 -1.39 0.62 22.19
N THR A 70 -2.35 1.48 22.51
CA THR A 70 -3.34 1.22 23.57
C THR A 70 -4.74 1.07 22.97
N VAL A 71 -5.48 0.09 23.48
CA VAL A 71 -6.90 -0.08 23.16
C VAL A 71 -7.71 0.39 24.36
N ARG A 72 -8.60 1.35 24.15
CA ARG A 72 -9.48 1.89 25.19
C ARG A 72 -10.93 1.82 24.74
N ILE A 73 -11.78 1.23 25.57
CA ILE A 73 -13.23 1.20 25.36
C ILE A 73 -13.86 2.27 26.25
N PRO A 74 -14.56 3.28 25.66
CA PRO A 74 -15.20 4.32 26.45
C PRO A 74 -16.17 3.74 27.49
N HIS A 75 -16.07 4.23 28.72
CA HIS A 75 -17.00 3.85 29.78
C HIS A 75 -18.25 4.73 29.71
N THR A 76 -19.39 4.12 29.42
CA THR A 76 -20.70 4.74 29.58
C THR A 76 -21.24 4.39 30.96
N GLY A 77 -20.98 5.25 31.96
CA GLY A 77 -21.47 5.07 33.34
C GLY A 77 -20.40 4.71 34.38
N ASN A 78 -20.76 4.84 35.65
CA ASN A 78 -19.87 4.63 36.80
C ASN A 78 -19.92 3.21 37.41
N ASP A 79 -20.60 2.26 36.72
CA ASP A 79 -20.78 0.93 37.26
C ASP A 79 -19.48 0.09 37.16
N ARG A 80 -19.08 -0.47 38.33
CA ARG A 80 -17.87 -1.30 38.49
C ARG A 80 -17.89 -2.54 37.58
N LYS A 81 -19.06 -3.16 37.37
CA LYS A 81 -19.20 -4.35 36.52
C LYS A 81 -18.94 -4.02 35.07
N THR A 82 -19.44 -2.88 34.59
CA THR A 82 -19.22 -2.39 33.23
C THR A 82 -17.73 -2.09 32.99
N ARG A 83 -17.05 -1.49 33.97
CA ARG A 83 -15.58 -1.26 33.89
C ARG A 83 -14.82 -2.57 33.75
N GLN A 84 -15.06 -3.55 34.62
CA GLN A 84 -14.40 -4.85 34.56
C GLN A 84 -14.66 -5.57 33.22
N LYS A 85 -15.88 -5.48 32.68
CA LYS A 85 -16.21 -6.07 31.37
C LYS A 85 -15.46 -5.37 30.23
N ASN A 86 -15.30 -4.06 30.30
CA ASN A 86 -14.54 -3.32 29.29
C ASN A 86 -13.04 -3.60 29.38
N ASP A 87 -12.47 -3.68 30.58
CA ASP A 87 -11.07 -4.06 30.79
C ASP A 87 -10.77 -5.46 30.22
N LEU A 88 -11.68 -6.41 30.40
CA LEU A 88 -11.55 -7.74 29.77
C LEU A 88 -11.59 -7.69 28.24
N LYS A 89 -12.46 -6.86 27.68
CA LYS A 89 -12.53 -6.67 26.23
C LYS A 89 -11.26 -5.99 25.68
N GLU A 90 -10.73 -4.98 26.36
CA GLU A 90 -9.49 -4.31 26.00
C GLU A 90 -8.32 -5.31 25.96
N ARG A 91 -8.16 -6.12 27.03
CA ARG A 91 -7.14 -7.18 27.08
C ARG A 91 -7.32 -8.23 25.99
N PHE A 92 -8.56 -8.60 25.71
CA PHE A 92 -8.87 -9.55 24.64
C PHE A 92 -8.48 -8.99 23.25
N LEU A 93 -8.80 -7.72 22.96
CA LEU A 93 -8.42 -7.06 21.72
C LEU A 93 -6.89 -6.95 21.57
N ILE A 94 -6.19 -6.59 22.64
CA ILE A 94 -4.71 -6.57 22.67
C ILE A 94 -4.16 -7.99 22.39
N GLY A 95 -4.73 -9.00 23.03
CA GLY A 95 -4.35 -10.40 22.78
C GLY A 95 -4.54 -10.86 21.33
N ILE A 96 -5.63 -10.41 20.69
CA ILE A 96 -5.88 -10.65 19.26
C ILE A 96 -4.78 -10.01 18.39
N LEU A 97 -4.41 -8.76 18.67
CA LEU A 97 -3.36 -8.06 17.92
C LEU A 97 -2.01 -8.77 18.06
N HIS A 98 -1.63 -9.16 19.29
CA HIS A 98 -0.40 -9.93 19.51
C HIS A 98 -0.40 -11.29 18.78
N ALA A 99 -1.52 -12.01 18.81
CA ALA A 99 -1.63 -13.28 18.09
C ALA A 99 -1.57 -13.11 16.56
N ALA A 100 -2.08 -11.99 16.05
CA ALA A 100 -1.97 -11.64 14.63
C ALA A 100 -0.53 -11.26 14.26
N ASP A 101 0.17 -10.51 15.12
CA ASP A 101 1.58 -10.17 14.92
C ASP A 101 2.46 -11.42 14.92
N GLU A 102 2.26 -12.33 15.89
CA GLU A 102 2.97 -13.61 15.92
C GLU A 102 2.75 -14.42 14.63
N ARG A 103 1.53 -14.46 14.12
CA ARG A 103 1.21 -15.11 12.85
C ARG A 103 1.96 -14.47 11.67
N LEU A 104 2.00 -13.15 11.60
CA LEU A 104 2.74 -12.42 10.54
C LEU A 104 4.24 -12.68 10.65
N CYS A 105 4.81 -12.63 11.84
CA CYS A 105 6.23 -12.94 12.07
C CYS A 105 6.58 -14.39 11.64
N ASN A 106 5.68 -15.36 11.91
CA ASN A 106 5.85 -16.74 11.44
C ASN A 106 5.80 -16.86 9.89
N MET A 107 5.20 -15.90 9.20
CA MET A 107 5.21 -15.77 7.73
C MET A 107 6.36 -14.90 7.22
N MET A 108 7.33 -14.55 8.06
CA MET A 108 8.45 -13.62 7.75
C MET A 108 7.98 -12.23 7.33
N LEU A 109 6.84 -11.78 7.86
CA LEU A 109 6.32 -10.44 7.66
C LEU A 109 6.51 -9.60 8.92
N PRO A 110 6.73 -8.28 8.81
CA PRO A 110 6.77 -7.39 9.96
C PRO A 110 5.45 -7.37 10.74
N PRO A 111 5.46 -6.98 12.03
CA PRO A 111 4.24 -6.76 12.81
C PRO A 111 3.27 -5.80 12.12
N ILE A 112 1.96 -5.91 12.46
CA ILE A 112 0.88 -5.06 11.89
C ILE A 112 1.23 -3.59 11.97
N LYS A 113 1.71 -3.15 13.13
CA LYS A 113 2.03 -1.75 13.39
C LYS A 113 3.14 -1.23 12.48
N ASP A 114 4.19 -2.00 12.29
CA ASP A 114 5.33 -1.61 11.44
C ASP A 114 4.90 -1.51 9.97
N GLN A 115 4.11 -2.47 9.49
CA GLN A 115 3.57 -2.45 8.14
C GLN A 115 2.63 -1.25 7.93
N LEU A 116 1.69 -1.00 8.86
CA LEU A 116 0.77 0.14 8.76
C LEU A 116 1.52 1.47 8.88
N SER A 117 2.53 1.58 9.75
CA SER A 117 3.37 2.77 9.86
C SER A 117 4.07 3.07 8.53
N TRP A 118 4.60 2.03 7.89
CA TRP A 118 5.22 2.19 6.57
C TRP A 118 4.20 2.66 5.50
N TYR A 119 3.02 2.00 5.41
CA TYR A 119 2.00 2.39 4.44
C TYR A 119 1.46 3.80 4.68
N MET A 120 1.16 4.15 5.92
CA MET A 120 0.71 5.49 6.29
C MET A 120 1.72 6.57 5.92
N THR A 121 3.00 6.31 6.19
CA THR A 121 4.09 7.26 5.94
C THR A 121 4.39 7.40 4.44
N MET A 122 4.47 6.29 3.71
CA MET A 122 4.89 6.26 2.31
C MET A 122 3.74 6.45 1.33
N ARG A 123 2.59 5.80 1.58
CA ARG A 123 1.44 5.84 0.67
C ARG A 123 0.45 6.96 1.01
N GLY A 124 0.49 7.45 2.27
CA GLY A 124 -0.53 8.36 2.78
C GLY A 124 -1.89 7.68 2.99
N TRP A 125 -1.92 6.36 3.00
CA TRP A 125 -3.12 5.54 3.19
C TRP A 125 -2.79 4.33 4.05
N TYR A 126 -3.78 3.84 4.79
CA TYR A 126 -3.74 2.54 5.43
C TYR A 126 -4.83 1.64 4.84
N ALA A 127 -4.53 0.37 4.71
CA ALA A 127 -5.47 -0.64 4.27
C ALA A 127 -5.16 -1.98 4.92
N GLY A 128 -6.18 -2.83 5.02
CA GLY A 128 -6.00 -4.19 5.50
C GLY A 128 -7.32 -4.92 5.62
N ARG A 129 -7.20 -6.21 5.86
CA ARG A 129 -8.32 -7.12 6.06
C ARG A 129 -8.36 -7.60 7.50
N ALA A 130 -9.56 -7.71 8.08
CA ALA A 130 -9.79 -8.30 9.39
C ALA A 130 -10.95 -9.32 9.32
N LEU A 131 -10.64 -10.59 9.49
CA LEU A 131 -11.59 -11.71 9.37
C LEU A 131 -11.48 -12.70 10.52
N LEU A 132 -12.57 -13.38 10.83
CA LEU A 132 -12.53 -14.62 11.59
C LEU A 132 -12.23 -15.78 10.64
N ALA A 133 -11.12 -16.47 10.87
CA ALA A 133 -10.71 -17.62 10.08
C ALA A 133 -10.61 -18.88 10.95
N LYS A 134 -10.73 -20.04 10.33
CA LYS A 134 -10.54 -21.33 11.00
C LYS A 134 -9.27 -22.01 10.51
N ARG A 135 -8.50 -22.53 11.46
CA ARG A 135 -7.35 -23.41 11.17
C ARG A 135 -7.84 -24.81 10.77
N LYS A 136 -6.92 -25.63 10.26
CA LYS A 136 -7.20 -27.03 9.90
C LYS A 136 -7.63 -27.89 11.10
N ASP A 137 -7.17 -27.54 12.29
CA ASP A 137 -7.54 -28.17 13.57
C ASP A 137 -8.91 -27.72 14.11
N GLY A 138 -9.61 -26.83 13.38
CA GLY A 138 -10.93 -26.30 13.78
C GLY A 138 -10.86 -25.09 14.70
N THR A 139 -9.70 -24.67 15.20
CA THR A 139 -9.55 -23.48 16.04
C THR A 139 -9.83 -22.19 15.25
N THR A 140 -10.53 -21.25 15.87
CA THR A 140 -10.83 -19.94 15.28
C THR A 140 -9.77 -18.93 15.70
N TYR A 141 -9.35 -18.10 14.77
CA TYR A 141 -8.44 -16.97 15.02
C TYR A 141 -8.89 -15.75 14.25
N VAL A 142 -8.40 -14.58 14.64
CA VAL A 142 -8.60 -13.34 13.89
C VAL A 142 -7.45 -13.17 12.90
N ASP A 143 -7.80 -13.15 11.62
CA ASP A 143 -6.87 -12.92 10.53
C ASP A 143 -6.83 -11.43 10.21
N ILE A 144 -5.87 -10.71 10.79
CA ILE A 144 -5.58 -9.31 10.45
C ILE A 144 -4.37 -9.31 9.53
N THR A 145 -4.54 -8.75 8.34
CA THR A 145 -3.49 -8.68 7.32
C THR A 145 -3.45 -7.29 6.72
N PRO A 146 -2.41 -6.49 6.99
CA PRO A 146 -2.20 -5.21 6.31
C PRO A 146 -2.06 -5.39 4.80
N TRP A 147 -2.59 -4.45 4.03
CA TRP A 147 -2.50 -4.39 2.59
C TRP A 147 -1.78 -3.13 2.14
N ASP A 148 -0.99 -3.22 1.06
CA ASP A 148 -0.47 -2.01 0.42
C ASP A 148 -1.61 -1.28 -0.31
N ALA A 149 -1.83 -0.03 0.05
CA ALA A 149 -2.86 0.80 -0.55
C ALA A 149 -2.67 0.98 -2.07
N LEU A 150 -1.44 0.89 -2.57
CA LEU A 150 -1.12 0.91 -4.00
C LEU A 150 -1.85 -0.20 -4.78
N HIS A 151 -2.10 -1.32 -4.13
CA HIS A 151 -2.73 -2.51 -4.70
C HIS A 151 -4.16 -2.75 -4.19
N THR A 152 -4.72 -1.79 -3.46
CA THR A 152 -6.05 -1.88 -2.86
C THR A 152 -7.04 -1.03 -3.62
N TYR A 153 -8.14 -1.62 -4.05
CA TYR A 153 -9.23 -0.98 -4.82
C TYR A 153 -10.53 -1.14 -4.06
N TRP A 154 -11.42 -0.16 -4.17
CA TRP A 154 -12.63 -0.11 -3.34
C TRP A 154 -13.79 0.59 -4.03
N GLY A 155 -14.98 0.36 -3.54
CA GLY A 155 -16.16 1.14 -3.86
C GLY A 155 -16.91 1.50 -2.60
N VAL A 156 -17.35 2.76 -2.52
CA VAL A 156 -18.07 3.32 -1.37
C VAL A 156 -19.54 3.46 -1.72
N GLY A 157 -20.40 2.96 -0.83
CA GLY A 157 -21.85 3.18 -0.87
C GLY A 157 -22.29 4.17 0.20
N THR A 158 -23.61 4.21 0.46
CA THR A 158 -24.22 5.09 1.47
C THR A 158 -23.77 4.79 2.90
N ASP A 159 -23.47 3.51 3.19
CA ASP A 159 -23.19 3.02 4.55
C ASP A 159 -21.74 2.53 4.71
N GLY A 160 -20.81 3.04 3.92
CA GLY A 160 -19.41 2.64 3.94
C GLY A 160 -18.99 1.83 2.70
N LEU A 161 -18.05 0.91 2.85
CA LEU A 161 -17.56 0.11 1.73
C LEU A 161 -18.64 -0.85 1.20
N ASP A 162 -18.87 -0.83 -0.09
CA ASP A 162 -19.70 -1.82 -0.79
C ASP A 162 -18.90 -3.01 -1.27
N TRP A 163 -17.63 -2.76 -1.59
CA TRP A 163 -16.66 -3.80 -1.95
C TRP A 163 -15.23 -3.27 -1.75
N ALA A 164 -14.30 -4.21 -1.60
CA ALA A 164 -12.86 -3.94 -1.65
C ALA A 164 -12.13 -5.12 -2.30
N CYS A 165 -11.03 -4.84 -2.96
CA CYS A 165 -10.21 -5.84 -3.64
C CYS A 165 -8.72 -5.57 -3.43
N TYR A 166 -7.98 -6.62 -3.13
CA TYR A 166 -6.52 -6.61 -3.14
C TYR A 166 -6.02 -7.30 -4.42
N ARG A 167 -5.43 -6.52 -5.33
CA ARG A 167 -4.98 -6.98 -6.65
C ARG A 167 -3.47 -7.01 -6.70
N VAL A 168 -2.88 -8.19 -6.67
CA VAL A 168 -1.41 -8.35 -6.62
C VAL A 168 -0.93 -9.48 -7.53
N PRO A 169 0.27 -9.34 -8.14
CA PRO A 169 0.91 -10.46 -8.82
C PRO A 169 1.44 -11.47 -7.80
N LYS A 170 1.21 -12.77 -8.04
CA LYS A 170 1.72 -13.87 -7.23
C LYS A 170 2.19 -15.02 -8.11
N THR A 171 3.18 -15.76 -7.62
CA THR A 171 3.59 -17.01 -8.28
C THR A 171 2.55 -18.12 -8.06
N LYS A 172 2.52 -19.09 -8.95
CA LYS A 172 1.66 -20.29 -8.82
C LYS A 172 1.79 -20.93 -7.43
N GLN A 173 3.01 -21.13 -6.97
CA GLN A 173 3.29 -21.75 -5.68
C GLN A 173 2.71 -20.94 -4.50
N GLN A 174 2.82 -19.61 -4.54
CA GLN A 174 2.23 -18.73 -3.52
C GLN A 174 0.70 -18.81 -3.52
N ILE A 175 0.07 -18.86 -4.69
CA ILE A 175 -1.39 -18.97 -4.82
C ILE A 175 -1.89 -20.28 -4.26
N GLU A 176 -1.25 -21.40 -4.63
CA GLU A 176 -1.62 -22.73 -4.14
C GLU A 176 -1.44 -22.86 -2.63
N ALA A 177 -0.35 -22.31 -2.09
CA ALA A 177 -0.08 -22.34 -0.64
C ALA A 177 -1.06 -21.46 0.15
N GLN A 178 -1.33 -20.23 -0.32
CA GLN A 178 -2.11 -19.25 0.42
C GLN A 178 -3.62 -19.48 0.31
N TYR A 179 -4.09 -19.80 -0.89
CA TYR A 179 -5.54 -19.89 -1.16
C TYR A 179 -6.05 -21.34 -1.28
N GLY A 180 -5.13 -22.31 -1.34
CA GLY A 180 -5.49 -23.73 -1.55
C GLY A 180 -6.17 -24.00 -2.89
N ILE A 181 -5.87 -23.17 -3.90
CA ILE A 181 -6.37 -23.29 -5.26
C ILE A 181 -5.34 -24.07 -6.07
N LYS A 182 -5.73 -25.21 -6.65
CA LYS A 182 -4.88 -25.95 -7.58
C LYS A 182 -4.93 -25.31 -8.96
N LEU A 183 -3.76 -24.98 -9.50
CA LEU A 183 -3.61 -24.33 -10.81
C LEU A 183 -3.06 -25.29 -11.87
N ASP A 184 -3.64 -26.49 -11.93
CA ASP A 184 -3.23 -27.52 -12.90
C ASP A 184 -3.54 -27.01 -14.32
N GLY A 185 -2.54 -27.12 -15.22
CA GLY A 185 -2.67 -26.70 -16.62
C GLY A 185 -2.46 -25.20 -16.91
N ILE A 186 -2.33 -24.35 -15.89
CA ILE A 186 -1.96 -22.94 -16.10
C ILE A 186 -0.45 -22.86 -16.20
N MET A 187 0.05 -22.69 -17.42
CA MET A 187 1.47 -22.46 -17.64
C MET A 187 1.86 -21.05 -17.17
N ASN A 188 2.80 -21.00 -16.24
CA ASN A 188 3.50 -19.77 -15.85
C ASN A 188 4.45 -19.41 -17.01
N ARG A 189 3.97 -18.71 -18.02
CA ARG A 189 4.80 -18.25 -19.16
C ARG A 189 5.34 -16.85 -18.97
N ASP A 190 4.76 -16.09 -18.02
CA ASP A 190 5.17 -14.72 -17.78
C ASP A 190 5.99 -14.61 -16.52
N GLU A 191 7.16 -13.99 -16.61
CA GLU A 191 8.07 -13.68 -15.50
C GLU A 191 7.39 -12.83 -14.41
N ASN A 192 6.28 -12.16 -14.74
CA ASN A 192 5.55 -11.25 -13.86
C ASN A 192 4.54 -11.92 -12.92
N GLY A 193 4.40 -13.24 -12.98
CA GLY A 193 3.44 -13.97 -12.14
C GLY A 193 1.98 -13.89 -12.61
N LEU A 194 1.09 -14.52 -11.84
CA LEU A 194 -0.35 -14.51 -12.09
C LEU A 194 -0.99 -13.36 -11.27
N MET A 195 -1.93 -12.62 -11.87
CA MET A 195 -2.66 -11.58 -11.17
C MET A 195 -3.76 -12.20 -10.30
N VAL A 196 -3.74 -11.91 -9.02
CA VAL A 196 -4.74 -12.38 -8.05
C VAL A 196 -5.61 -11.21 -7.63
N TYR A 197 -6.92 -11.40 -7.70
CA TYR A 197 -7.94 -10.49 -7.18
C TYR A 197 -8.57 -11.16 -5.95
N ASP A 198 -8.23 -10.66 -4.78
CA ASP A 198 -8.84 -11.06 -3.50
C ASP A 198 -9.96 -10.06 -3.18
N PHE A 199 -11.16 -10.34 -3.68
CA PHE A 199 -12.31 -9.46 -3.69
C PHE A 199 -13.27 -9.78 -2.56
N TYR A 200 -13.71 -8.75 -1.85
CA TYR A 200 -14.69 -8.81 -0.76
C TYR A 200 -15.88 -7.91 -1.06
N ASP A 201 -17.07 -8.46 -0.96
CA ASP A 201 -18.31 -7.70 -0.80
C ASP A 201 -18.88 -7.92 0.62
N LYS A 202 -20.10 -7.53 0.89
CA LYS A 202 -20.73 -7.64 2.22
C LYS A 202 -20.96 -9.09 2.68
N GLU A 203 -20.98 -10.06 1.77
CA GLU A 203 -21.32 -11.46 2.05
C GLU A 203 -20.21 -12.44 1.72
N MET A 204 -19.48 -12.18 0.62
CA MET A 204 -18.59 -13.15 0.00
C MET A 204 -17.16 -12.62 -0.15
N ASN A 205 -16.20 -13.51 0.06
CA ASN A 205 -14.86 -13.40 -0.48
C ASN A 205 -14.79 -14.18 -1.80
N THR A 206 -14.39 -13.51 -2.87
CA THR A 206 -14.20 -14.11 -4.20
C THR A 206 -12.75 -13.97 -4.63
N ILE A 207 -12.06 -15.09 -4.79
CA ILE A 207 -10.68 -15.14 -5.25
C ILE A 207 -10.67 -15.49 -6.73
N ILE A 208 -10.08 -14.61 -7.54
CA ILE A 208 -9.94 -14.78 -8.98
C ILE A 208 -8.45 -14.77 -9.31
N VAL A 209 -8.01 -15.74 -10.09
CA VAL A 209 -6.66 -15.79 -10.63
C VAL A 209 -6.72 -15.57 -12.12
N HIS A 210 -6.03 -14.57 -12.60
CA HIS A 210 -6.00 -14.17 -13.99
C HIS A 210 -4.57 -14.25 -14.54
N ASN A 211 -4.44 -14.73 -15.78
CA ASN A 211 -3.17 -14.67 -16.50
C ASN A 211 -3.01 -13.23 -17.02
N GLY A 212 -2.04 -12.46 -16.54
CA GLY A 212 -1.89 -11.00 -16.66
C GLY A 212 -1.87 -10.37 -18.07
N ASN A 213 -2.22 -11.12 -19.12
CA ASN A 213 -2.23 -10.64 -20.48
C ASN A 213 -3.65 -10.18 -20.86
N MET A 214 -3.94 -8.89 -20.73
CA MET A 214 -5.24 -8.29 -21.08
C MET A 214 -5.60 -8.39 -22.57
N GLU A 215 -4.63 -8.63 -23.44
CA GLU A 215 -4.85 -8.74 -24.90
C GLU A 215 -5.39 -10.11 -25.35
N ARG A 216 -5.45 -11.10 -24.46
CA ARG A 216 -5.99 -12.42 -24.80
C ARG A 216 -7.30 -12.67 -24.06
N PRO A 217 -8.32 -13.24 -24.74
CA PRO A 217 -9.57 -13.61 -24.07
C PRO A 217 -9.28 -14.51 -22.86
N ILE A 218 -9.97 -14.23 -21.75
CA ILE A 218 -9.85 -14.87 -20.43
C ILE A 218 -10.11 -16.38 -20.57
N HIS A 219 -9.08 -17.16 -20.84
CA HIS A 219 -9.27 -18.61 -21.00
C HIS A 219 -9.20 -19.39 -19.68
N HIS A 220 -8.64 -18.81 -18.59
CA HIS A 220 -8.47 -19.56 -17.35
C HIS A 220 -8.64 -18.66 -16.10
N THR A 221 -9.86 -18.37 -15.75
CA THR A 221 -10.18 -17.73 -14.47
C THR A 221 -10.54 -18.80 -13.46
N VAL A 222 -9.67 -19.04 -12.49
CA VAL A 222 -9.99 -19.94 -11.37
C VAL A 222 -10.67 -19.10 -10.29
N LYS A 223 -11.82 -19.59 -9.83
CA LYS A 223 -12.68 -18.89 -8.89
C LYS A 223 -12.85 -19.71 -7.62
N LYS A 224 -12.61 -19.07 -6.49
CA LYS A 224 -12.98 -19.60 -5.18
C LYS A 224 -13.89 -18.58 -4.50
N GLN A 225 -15.10 -18.98 -4.10
CA GLN A 225 -16.07 -18.13 -3.38
C GLN A 225 -16.34 -18.71 -2.01
N ILE A 226 -16.15 -17.91 -0.97
CA ILE A 226 -16.31 -18.30 0.42
C ILE A 226 -17.14 -17.24 1.14
N PRO A 227 -18.27 -17.61 1.79
CA PRO A 227 -18.96 -16.68 2.66
C PRO A 227 -18.10 -16.36 3.87
N HIS A 228 -17.98 -15.07 4.22
CA HIS A 228 -17.15 -14.66 5.36
C HIS A 228 -17.96 -14.34 6.62
N GLY A 229 -19.29 -14.18 6.51
CA GLY A 229 -20.19 -14.02 7.66
C GLY A 229 -20.04 -12.73 8.47
N ALA A 230 -19.28 -11.75 7.97
CA ALA A 230 -19.06 -10.49 8.68
C ALA A 230 -20.24 -9.51 8.58
N GLY A 231 -21.12 -9.67 7.59
CA GLY A 231 -22.25 -8.77 7.32
C GLY A 231 -21.86 -7.38 6.78
N THR A 232 -20.57 -7.08 6.77
CA THR A 232 -19.96 -5.86 6.20
C THR A 232 -18.73 -6.25 5.41
N VAL A 233 -18.19 -5.36 4.58
CA VAL A 233 -16.90 -5.59 3.92
C VAL A 233 -15.81 -5.65 5.00
N PRO A 234 -15.11 -6.79 5.16
CA PRO A 234 -14.15 -7.00 6.26
C PRO A 234 -12.78 -6.37 5.96
N VAL A 235 -12.80 -5.20 5.37
CA VAL A 235 -11.60 -4.44 4.97
C VAL A 235 -11.67 -3.08 5.64
N PHE A 236 -10.59 -2.70 6.29
CA PHE A 236 -10.41 -1.34 6.79
C PHE A 236 -9.51 -0.58 5.80
N LEU A 237 -9.89 0.64 5.49
CA LEU A 237 -9.21 1.49 4.51
C LEU A 237 -9.46 2.94 4.85
N GLY A 238 -8.43 3.78 4.73
CA GLY A 238 -8.60 5.21 4.89
C GLY A 238 -7.35 6.01 4.52
N PRO A 239 -7.54 7.30 4.17
CA PRO A 239 -6.46 8.23 3.94
C PRO A 239 -5.85 8.73 5.25
N VAL A 240 -4.58 9.09 5.22
CA VAL A 240 -3.83 9.72 6.31
C VAL A 240 -3.56 11.17 5.96
N GLY A 241 -3.71 12.08 6.92
CA GLY A 241 -3.49 13.51 6.69
C GLY A 241 -4.43 14.13 5.65
N ALA A 242 -5.58 13.48 5.42
CA ALA A 242 -6.53 13.88 4.41
C ALA A 242 -7.10 15.29 4.69
N ASN A 243 -6.94 16.15 3.70
CA ASN A 243 -7.79 17.34 3.62
C ASN A 243 -9.22 16.88 3.26
N PRO A 244 -10.26 17.65 3.65
CA PRO A 244 -11.60 17.41 3.12
C PRO A 244 -11.53 17.32 1.60
N TYR A 245 -12.25 16.37 1.01
CA TYR A 245 -12.35 16.25 -0.43
C TYR A 245 -12.98 17.54 -1.01
N ILE A 246 -12.14 18.39 -1.57
CA ILE A 246 -12.57 19.65 -2.18
C ILE A 246 -12.32 19.51 -3.69
N VAL A 247 -13.39 19.55 -4.47
CA VAL A 247 -13.30 19.67 -5.92
C VAL A 247 -13.04 21.14 -6.25
N PRO A 248 -11.87 21.51 -6.79
CA PRO A 248 -11.63 22.86 -7.24
C PRO A 248 -12.60 23.27 -8.35
N LEU A 249 -13.10 24.50 -8.31
CA LEU A 249 -14.09 25.03 -9.28
C LEU A 249 -13.65 24.93 -10.75
N ASN A 250 -12.34 24.85 -10.99
CA ASN A 250 -11.75 24.83 -12.33
C ASN A 250 -11.24 23.43 -12.76
N GLN A 251 -11.40 22.41 -11.94
CA GLN A 251 -11.02 21.04 -12.32
C GLN A 251 -12.20 20.35 -12.97
N THR A 252 -12.00 19.96 -14.22
CA THR A 252 -12.96 19.19 -15.00
C THR A 252 -12.85 17.67 -14.75
N ASN A 253 -11.74 17.19 -14.19
CA ASN A 253 -11.47 15.79 -13.93
C ASN A 253 -11.48 15.49 -12.42
N LEU A 254 -12.46 14.70 -11.99
CA LEU A 254 -12.53 14.17 -10.62
C LEU A 254 -11.34 13.24 -10.29
N GLU A 255 -10.72 12.66 -11.30
CA GLU A 255 -9.58 11.74 -11.17
C GLU A 255 -8.34 12.45 -10.61
N ASP A 256 -8.10 13.70 -11.02
CA ASP A 256 -6.95 14.46 -10.54
C ASP A 256 -7.07 14.81 -9.05
N THR A 257 -8.30 14.96 -8.55
CA THR A 257 -8.53 15.30 -7.14
C THR A 257 -8.26 14.14 -6.18
N ILE A 258 -8.31 12.88 -6.65
CA ILE A 258 -8.05 11.73 -5.81
C ILE A 258 -6.57 11.64 -5.41
N ALA A 259 -5.68 12.20 -6.23
CA ALA A 259 -4.26 12.26 -5.92
C ALA A 259 -3.95 13.08 -4.66
N ASP A 260 -4.80 14.06 -4.33
CA ASP A 260 -4.65 14.92 -3.16
C ASP A 260 -5.28 14.34 -1.89
N VAL A 261 -5.97 13.20 -2.00
CA VAL A 261 -6.59 12.53 -0.86
C VAL A 261 -5.60 11.55 -0.23
N GLY A 262 -5.27 11.76 1.05
CA GLY A 262 -4.32 10.93 1.78
C GLY A 262 -2.88 11.14 1.32
N GLU A 263 -2.16 11.97 2.04
CA GLU A 263 -0.83 12.41 1.66
C GLU A 263 0.29 11.71 2.43
N SER A 264 1.37 11.41 1.71
CA SER A 264 2.58 10.86 2.29
C SER A 264 3.38 11.90 3.08
N LEU A 265 4.42 11.43 3.78
CA LEU A 265 5.37 12.28 4.48
C LEU A 265 6.06 13.29 3.54
N PHE A 266 6.17 12.99 2.25
CA PHE A 266 6.90 13.81 1.28
C PHE A 266 6.09 14.96 0.67
N ARG A 267 4.80 15.07 0.99
CA ARG A 267 3.90 16.09 0.41
C ARG A 267 4.54 17.48 0.28
N SER A 268 5.08 17.99 1.38
CA SER A 268 5.61 19.36 1.43
C SER A 268 6.95 19.56 0.73
N ASN A 269 7.70 18.48 0.49
CA ASN A 269 9.09 18.54 0.05
C ASN A 269 9.36 17.74 -1.22
N ARG A 270 8.33 17.22 -1.87
CA ARG A 270 8.45 16.35 -3.05
C ARG A 270 9.31 17.00 -4.15
N GLU A 271 9.00 18.24 -4.52
CA GLU A 271 9.78 19.01 -5.47
C GLU A 271 11.10 19.52 -4.90
N THR A 272 11.16 19.83 -3.61
CA THR A 272 12.34 20.35 -2.95
C THR A 272 13.51 19.37 -3.04
N TYR A 273 13.26 18.07 -2.87
CA TYR A 273 14.31 17.06 -2.99
C TYR A 273 14.88 16.96 -4.42
N LEU A 274 14.03 17.04 -5.43
CA LEU A 274 14.48 17.05 -6.83
C LEU A 274 15.31 18.29 -7.15
N ASN A 275 14.84 19.47 -6.73
CA ASN A 275 15.55 20.73 -6.92
C ASN A 275 16.90 20.75 -6.17
N HIS A 276 16.94 20.19 -4.96
CA HIS A 276 18.18 20.05 -4.19
C HIS A 276 19.19 19.16 -4.94
N ASN A 277 18.79 18.01 -5.45
CA ASN A 277 19.64 17.13 -6.23
C ASN A 277 20.18 17.83 -7.49
N MET A 278 19.36 18.59 -8.20
CA MET A 278 19.75 19.36 -9.36
C MET A 278 20.81 20.42 -9.01
N VAL A 279 20.59 21.20 -7.96
CA VAL A 279 21.54 22.24 -7.51
C VAL A 279 22.89 21.61 -7.11
N MET A 280 22.86 20.54 -6.32
CA MET A 280 24.08 19.85 -5.88
C MET A 280 24.83 19.21 -7.05
N SER A 281 24.15 18.63 -8.01
CA SER A 281 24.74 18.09 -9.23
C SER A 281 25.42 19.20 -10.05
N THR A 282 24.76 20.35 -10.19
CA THR A 282 25.34 21.53 -10.86
C THR A 282 26.59 22.03 -10.15
N MET A 283 26.56 22.11 -8.83
CA MET A 283 27.74 22.52 -8.03
C MET A 283 28.91 21.55 -8.19
N LEU A 284 28.66 20.24 -8.17
CA LEU A 284 29.71 19.23 -8.40
C LEU A 284 30.34 19.38 -9.78
N GLU A 285 29.53 19.62 -10.81
CA GLU A 285 30.04 19.85 -12.15
C GLU A 285 30.86 21.13 -12.25
N MET A 286 30.45 22.23 -11.65
CA MET A 286 31.21 23.48 -11.59
C MET A 286 32.60 23.26 -10.92
N VAL A 287 32.64 22.53 -9.81
CA VAL A 287 33.89 22.16 -9.12
C VAL A 287 34.78 21.27 -9.99
N ALA A 288 34.18 20.28 -10.68
CA ALA A 288 34.91 19.40 -11.58
C ALA A 288 35.52 20.17 -12.76
N ARG A 289 34.77 21.09 -13.35
CA ARG A 289 35.28 21.96 -14.45
C ARG A 289 36.36 22.91 -13.98
N SER A 290 36.23 23.54 -12.81
CA SER A 290 37.26 24.44 -12.26
C SER A 290 38.59 23.73 -12.01
N LYS A 291 38.54 22.45 -11.57
CA LYS A 291 39.75 21.62 -11.44
C LYS A 291 40.41 21.28 -12.78
N ARG A 292 39.66 21.15 -13.85
CA ARG A 292 40.16 20.86 -15.21
C ARG A 292 40.70 22.11 -15.90
N GLN A 293 40.28 23.30 -15.50
CA GLN A 293 40.81 24.59 -15.95
C GLN A 293 42.06 24.97 -15.17
N GLY A 294 42.98 24.03 -14.99
CA GLY A 294 44.30 24.36 -14.47
C GLY A 294 44.91 25.48 -15.29
N LEU A 295 45.34 26.56 -14.61
CA LEU A 295 46.01 27.71 -15.19
C LEU A 295 47.08 27.27 -16.19
N LYS A 296 46.79 27.39 -17.47
CA LYS A 296 47.84 27.43 -18.51
C LYS A 296 48.57 28.79 -18.34
N VAL A 297 49.52 28.87 -17.41
CA VAL A 297 50.43 29.96 -17.38
C VAL A 297 51.33 29.81 -18.63
N LYS A 298 51.07 30.60 -19.64
CA LYS A 298 52.01 30.76 -20.75
C LYS A 298 53.28 31.38 -20.12
N SER A 299 54.29 30.56 -19.91
CA SER A 299 55.63 31.09 -19.65
C SER A 299 56.02 31.98 -20.83
N ARG A 300 56.37 33.18 -20.52
CA ARG A 300 56.77 34.24 -21.51
C ARG A 300 58.26 34.21 -21.76
N ASP A 301 58.93 33.13 -21.50
CA ASP A 301 60.32 32.97 -21.68
C ASP A 301 60.63 31.97 -22.80
N GLY A 302 61.15 32.51 -23.90
CA GLY A 302 61.81 31.83 -25.02
C GLY A 302 61.13 32.04 -26.35
#